data_7f637b387f626d4cc77f946a5996bf06
#
_entry.id   7f637b387f626d4cc77f946a5996bf06
#
_cell.length_a   1.000
_cell.length_b   1.000
_cell.length_c   1.000
_cell.angle_alpha   90.00
_cell.angle_beta   90.00
_cell.angle_gamma   90.00
#
_symmetry.space_group_name_H-M   'P 1'
#
loop_
_entity.id
_entity.type
_entity.pdbx_description
1 polymer ?
#
loop_
_entity_poly.entity_id
_entity_poly.type
_entity_poly.pdbx_seq_one_letter_code
_entity_poly.pdbx_strand_id
1 'polypeptide(L)'
;MKEITLLPAAIVGLLALWVGTLGLWAVEAQMKDDDTGPSVSGRETRIQWKLVTTWPKGLPGLGSAPENFAHRVGEMSSGRLTIRVYGAGELVPPLGVFDAVKEGVAEMGHGASYYWKGKVPASVFYTAVPFGMTAQEMNGWLHYGGGLELWRELYEPHGIIPFAGGS
;
A
#
# COMPACT_ATOMS: atom_id res chain seq x y z
N MET A 1 46.22 74.61 -15.07
CA MET A 1 46.78 73.38 -15.66
C MET A 1 46.47 72.26 -14.71
N LYS A 2 45.56 71.31 -15.13
CA LYS A 2 45.18 70.17 -14.32
C LYS A 2 46.12 69.02 -14.61
N GLU A 3 46.85 68.58 -13.61
CA GLU A 3 47.64 67.35 -13.71
C GLU A 3 46.71 66.13 -13.66
N ILE A 4 46.66 65.38 -14.75
CA ILE A 4 45.99 64.11 -14.81
C ILE A 4 46.99 63.05 -14.30
N THR A 5 46.84 62.63 -13.07
CA THR A 5 47.59 61.54 -12.52
C THR A 5 47.13 60.21 -13.14
N LEU A 6 47.89 59.66 -14.04
CA LEU A 6 47.68 58.33 -14.62
C LEU A 6 47.89 57.29 -13.52
N LEU A 7 46.86 56.53 -13.16
CA LEU A 7 46.97 55.35 -12.32
C LEU A 7 47.90 54.32 -13.00
N PRO A 8 48.84 53.71 -12.25
CA PRO A 8 49.76 52.74 -12.80
C PRO A 8 49.00 51.52 -13.39
N ALA A 9 49.40 51.11 -14.57
CA ALA A 9 48.77 50.02 -15.34
C ALA A 9 48.56 48.69 -14.52
N ALA A 10 49.36 48.48 -13.50
CA ALA A 10 49.22 47.35 -12.55
C ALA A 10 47.93 47.35 -11.77
N ILE A 11 47.38 48.51 -11.40
CA ILE A 11 46.16 48.64 -10.62
C ILE A 11 44.93 48.37 -11.52
N VAL A 12 44.98 48.76 -12.77
CA VAL A 12 43.94 48.51 -13.76
C VAL A 12 43.86 47.00 -14.06
N GLY A 13 44.97 46.31 -14.18
CA GLY A 13 45.02 44.86 -14.40
C GLY A 13 44.48 44.04 -13.22
N LEU A 14 44.77 44.45 -11.99
CA LEU A 14 44.25 43.80 -10.77
C LEU A 14 42.73 43.98 -10.63
N LEU A 15 42.19 45.16 -10.96
CA LEU A 15 40.73 45.38 -10.91
C LEU A 15 40.00 44.58 -12.00
N ALA A 16 40.55 44.39 -13.18
CA ALA A 16 39.98 43.57 -14.24
C ALA A 16 39.93 42.07 -13.87
N LEU A 17 40.96 41.56 -13.18
CA LEU A 17 40.99 40.19 -12.66
C LEU A 17 39.92 39.98 -11.55
N TRP A 18 39.74 40.96 -10.68
CA TRP A 18 38.73 40.88 -9.57
C TRP A 18 37.31 40.90 -10.12
N VAL A 19 37.00 41.71 -11.11
CA VAL A 19 35.67 41.76 -11.74
C VAL A 19 35.39 40.46 -12.51
N GLY A 20 36.40 39.89 -13.17
CA GLY A 20 36.27 38.59 -13.86
C GLY A 20 35.96 37.42 -12.93
N THR A 21 36.62 37.36 -11.78
CA THR A 21 36.37 36.29 -10.78
C THR A 21 35.03 36.42 -10.09
N LEU A 22 34.56 37.63 -9.78
CA LEU A 22 33.23 37.88 -9.24
C LEU A 22 32.14 37.52 -10.26
N GLY A 23 32.34 37.78 -11.55
CA GLY A 23 31.43 37.40 -12.62
C GLY A 23 31.29 35.90 -12.78
N LEU A 24 32.39 35.12 -12.67
CA LEU A 24 32.37 33.68 -12.72
C LEU A 24 31.62 33.05 -11.52
N TRP A 25 31.82 33.60 -10.31
CA TRP A 25 31.10 33.15 -9.13
C TRP A 25 29.58 33.45 -9.21
N ALA A 26 29.21 34.56 -9.77
CA ALA A 26 27.80 34.92 -9.95
C ALA A 26 27.10 34.01 -10.99
N VAL A 27 27.79 33.60 -12.05
CA VAL A 27 27.27 32.68 -13.06
C VAL A 27 27.15 31.27 -12.49
N GLU A 28 28.09 30.80 -11.67
CA GLU A 28 28.05 29.51 -11.04
C GLU A 28 26.96 29.43 -9.93
N ALA A 29 26.70 30.51 -9.24
CA ALA A 29 25.57 30.61 -8.29
C ALA A 29 24.23 30.61 -9.00
N GLN A 30 24.10 31.21 -10.17
CA GLN A 30 22.88 31.23 -10.95
C GLN A 30 22.56 29.89 -11.61
N MET A 31 23.60 29.07 -11.91
CA MET A 31 23.42 27.70 -12.46
C MET A 31 22.98 26.67 -11.41
N LYS A 32 23.06 27.01 -10.12
CA LYS A 32 22.72 26.10 -9.02
C LYS A 32 21.25 26.19 -8.60
N ASP A 33 20.53 27.23 -9.03
CA ASP A 33 19.12 27.46 -8.68
C ASP A 33 18.14 27.07 -9.79
N ASP A 34 18.62 26.58 -10.96
CA ASP A 34 17.74 26.21 -12.08
C ASP A 34 17.48 24.71 -12.19
N ASP A 35 17.74 23.93 -11.11
CA ASP A 35 17.27 22.54 -10.97
C ASP A 35 15.85 22.50 -10.36
N THR A 36 15.02 23.51 -10.68
CA THR A 36 13.59 23.39 -10.65
C THR A 36 13.12 22.76 -11.97
N GLY A 37 13.55 21.53 -12.22
CA GLY A 37 12.79 20.62 -13.05
C GLY A 37 11.36 20.62 -12.51
N PRO A 38 10.31 20.48 -13.35
CA PRO A 38 8.95 20.44 -12.85
C PRO A 38 8.90 19.38 -11.75
N SER A 39 8.84 19.82 -10.50
CA SER A 39 8.50 18.94 -9.41
C SER A 39 7.11 18.45 -9.76
N VAL A 40 7.04 17.29 -10.39
CA VAL A 40 5.82 16.50 -10.47
C VAL A 40 5.54 16.13 -9.01
N SER A 41 5.01 17.10 -8.28
CA SER A 41 4.27 16.87 -7.06
C SER A 41 2.99 16.16 -7.48
N GLY A 42 3.18 14.97 -8.06
CA GLY A 42 2.14 13.97 -8.16
C GLY A 42 1.75 13.71 -6.73
N ARG A 43 0.63 14.26 -6.32
CA ARG A 43 -0.04 13.94 -5.07
C ARG A 43 -0.22 12.43 -5.12
N GLU A 44 0.74 11.68 -4.56
CA GLU A 44 0.63 10.23 -4.48
C GLU A 44 -0.69 9.94 -3.77
N THR A 45 -1.64 9.42 -4.53
CA THR A 45 -2.96 9.10 -4.00
C THR A 45 -2.76 7.99 -2.96
N ARG A 46 -2.88 8.35 -1.70
CA ARG A 46 -2.85 7.39 -0.60
C ARG A 46 -4.22 6.77 -0.46
N ILE A 47 -4.27 5.47 -0.52
CA ILE A 47 -5.49 4.67 -0.41
C ILE A 47 -5.49 4.04 0.97
N GLN A 48 -6.62 4.11 1.66
CA GLN A 48 -6.81 3.43 2.94
C GLN A 48 -7.98 2.46 2.83
N TRP A 49 -7.71 1.18 3.12
CA TRP A 49 -8.70 0.13 3.17
C TRP A 49 -8.98 -0.28 4.62
N LYS A 50 -10.18 -0.79 4.85
CA LYS A 50 -10.59 -1.44 6.09
C LYS A 50 -10.63 -2.94 5.86
N LEU A 51 -10.05 -3.69 6.81
CA LEU A 51 -10.14 -5.14 6.88
C LEU A 51 -10.84 -5.50 8.17
N VAL A 52 -11.98 -6.17 8.09
CA VAL A 52 -12.70 -6.70 9.24
C VAL A 52 -12.42 -8.19 9.41
N THR A 53 -12.20 -8.65 10.64
CA THR A 53 -11.94 -10.07 10.91
C THR A 53 -12.92 -10.64 11.92
N THR A 54 -13.20 -11.93 11.75
CA THR A 54 -14.05 -12.71 12.67
C THR A 54 -13.37 -12.96 14.02
N TRP A 55 -12.04 -12.81 14.10
CA TRP A 55 -11.25 -13.12 15.30
C TRP A 55 -10.73 -11.86 16.00
N PRO A 56 -10.44 -11.93 17.30
CA PRO A 56 -9.78 -10.85 18.02
C PRO A 56 -8.40 -10.57 17.45
N LYS A 57 -7.97 -9.33 17.52
CA LYS A 57 -6.57 -8.95 17.24
C LYS A 57 -5.60 -9.69 18.16
N GLY A 58 -4.41 -9.95 17.67
CA GLY A 58 -3.36 -10.60 18.44
C GLY A 58 -3.60 -12.09 18.72
N LEU A 59 -4.73 -12.68 18.31
CA LEU A 59 -4.92 -14.13 18.41
C LEU A 59 -3.85 -14.84 17.54
N PRO A 60 -3.02 -15.73 18.11
CA PRO A 60 -2.01 -16.43 17.35
C PRO A 60 -2.55 -17.10 16.09
N GLY A 61 -1.91 -16.86 14.96
CA GLY A 61 -2.34 -17.34 13.64
C GLY A 61 -3.50 -16.52 13.06
N LEU A 62 -4.70 -16.70 13.58
CA LEU A 62 -5.93 -16.13 12.99
C LEU A 62 -6.06 -14.62 13.15
N GLY A 63 -5.65 -14.07 14.28
CA GLY A 63 -5.69 -12.62 14.52
C GLY A 63 -4.46 -11.89 14.00
N SER A 64 -3.28 -12.52 14.14
CA SER A 64 -2.01 -11.91 13.70
C SER A 64 -1.80 -11.97 12.19
N ALA A 65 -2.40 -12.93 11.47
CA ALA A 65 -2.24 -13.05 10.03
C ALA A 65 -2.72 -11.80 9.26
N PRO A 66 -3.95 -11.25 9.49
CA PRO A 66 -4.39 -10.04 8.81
C PRO A 66 -3.59 -8.80 9.23
N GLU A 67 -3.07 -8.73 10.46
CA GLU A 67 -2.20 -7.63 10.90
C GLU A 67 -0.86 -7.66 10.16
N ASN A 68 -0.23 -8.84 10.05
CA ASN A 68 1.01 -9.02 9.29
C ASN A 68 0.81 -8.75 7.79
N PHE A 69 -0.32 -9.16 7.23
CA PHE A 69 -0.66 -8.86 5.84
C PHE A 69 -0.78 -7.34 5.62
N ALA A 70 -1.53 -6.64 6.48
CA ALA A 70 -1.69 -5.19 6.39
C ALA A 70 -0.34 -4.45 6.49
N HIS A 71 0.53 -4.88 7.39
CA HIS A 71 1.88 -4.33 7.53
C HIS A 71 2.70 -4.51 6.25
N ARG A 72 2.76 -5.73 5.70
CA ARG A 72 3.50 -6.03 4.47
C ARG A 72 2.99 -5.24 3.26
N VAL A 73 1.68 -5.10 3.11
CA VAL A 73 1.10 -4.29 2.03
C VAL A 73 1.53 -2.82 2.16
N GLY A 74 1.54 -2.29 3.38
CA GLY A 74 2.04 -0.94 3.66
C GLY A 74 3.50 -0.76 3.24
N GLU A 75 4.38 -1.69 3.61
CA GLU A 75 5.80 -1.67 3.22
C GLU A 75 5.99 -1.79 1.69
N MET A 76 5.36 -2.79 1.06
CA MET A 76 5.49 -3.04 -0.38
C MET A 76 4.96 -1.90 -1.24
N SER A 77 3.94 -1.18 -0.75
CA SER A 77 3.37 -0.02 -1.45
C SER A 77 4.06 1.30 -1.11
N SER A 78 5.10 1.29 -0.27
CA SER A 78 5.71 2.51 0.28
C SER A 78 4.69 3.44 0.94
N GLY A 79 3.69 2.87 1.61
CA GLY A 79 2.61 3.59 2.30
C GLY A 79 1.52 4.15 1.38
N ARG A 80 1.54 3.85 0.08
CA ARG A 80 0.47 4.28 -0.85
C ARG A 80 -0.85 3.55 -0.60
N LEU A 81 -0.81 2.28 -0.18
CA LEU A 81 -1.95 1.52 0.29
C LEU A 81 -1.73 1.14 1.76
N THR A 82 -2.63 1.58 2.62
CA THR A 82 -2.64 1.21 4.03
C THR A 82 -3.92 0.44 4.33
N ILE A 83 -3.81 -0.62 5.13
CA ILE A 83 -4.95 -1.44 5.53
C ILE A 83 -5.12 -1.32 7.05
N ARG A 84 -6.27 -0.81 7.48
CA ARG A 84 -6.63 -0.77 8.89
C ARG A 84 -7.41 -2.02 9.27
N VAL A 85 -6.83 -2.82 10.15
CA VAL A 85 -7.46 -4.06 10.64
C VAL A 85 -8.39 -3.75 11.81
N TYR A 86 -9.59 -4.29 11.77
CA TYR A 86 -10.59 -4.25 12.82
C TYR A 86 -10.86 -5.67 13.32
N GLY A 87 -10.59 -5.92 14.57
CA GLY A 87 -10.87 -7.19 15.23
C GLY A 87 -12.36 -7.48 15.40
N ALA A 88 -12.67 -8.69 15.84
CA ALA A 88 -14.02 -9.13 16.11
C ALA A 88 -14.78 -8.15 17.02
N GLY A 89 -15.90 -7.62 16.55
CA GLY A 89 -16.75 -6.69 17.30
C GLY A 89 -16.30 -5.23 17.32
N GLU A 90 -15.13 -4.87 16.72
CA GLU A 90 -14.67 -3.47 16.70
C GLU A 90 -15.45 -2.60 15.69
N LEU A 91 -15.75 -3.10 14.52
CA LEU A 91 -16.49 -2.38 13.48
C LEU A 91 -17.82 -3.06 13.15
N VAL A 92 -17.83 -4.37 13.06
CA VAL A 92 -19.00 -5.21 12.79
C VAL A 92 -19.03 -6.40 13.74
N PRO A 93 -20.21 -7.04 13.97
CA PRO A 93 -20.26 -8.30 14.71
C PRO A 93 -19.34 -9.36 14.09
N PRO A 94 -18.75 -10.27 14.87
CA PRO A 94 -17.79 -11.27 14.37
C PRO A 94 -18.26 -12.08 13.17
N LEU A 95 -19.53 -12.47 13.13
CA LEU A 95 -20.13 -13.23 12.02
C LEU A 95 -20.73 -12.33 10.92
N GLY A 96 -20.62 -11.01 11.05
CA GLY A 96 -21.08 -10.01 10.06
C GLY A 96 -20.05 -9.65 8.99
N VAL A 97 -18.89 -10.29 9.00
CA VAL A 97 -17.78 -9.98 8.08
C VAL A 97 -18.18 -10.09 6.61
N PHE A 98 -18.90 -11.15 6.23
CA PHE A 98 -19.37 -11.36 4.86
C PHE A 98 -20.29 -10.23 4.39
N ASP A 99 -21.26 -9.83 5.21
CA ASP A 99 -22.17 -8.74 4.86
C ASP A 99 -21.45 -7.41 4.79
N ALA A 100 -20.53 -7.16 5.72
CA ALA A 100 -19.75 -5.92 5.74
C ALA A 100 -18.95 -5.70 4.45
N VAL A 101 -18.39 -6.76 3.87
CA VAL A 101 -17.69 -6.68 2.59
C VAL A 101 -18.69 -6.54 1.43
N LYS A 102 -19.74 -7.36 1.41
CA LYS A 102 -20.79 -7.30 0.40
C LYS A 102 -21.45 -5.93 0.29
N GLU A 103 -21.67 -5.27 1.43
CA GLU A 103 -22.33 -3.96 1.53
C GLU A 103 -21.35 -2.78 1.40
N GLY A 104 -20.04 -3.05 1.24
CA GLY A 104 -19.00 -2.02 1.10
C GLY A 104 -18.70 -1.25 2.40
N VAL A 105 -19.05 -1.78 3.56
CA VAL A 105 -18.67 -1.22 4.86
C VAL A 105 -17.16 -1.37 5.09
N ALA A 106 -16.58 -2.45 4.57
CA ALA A 106 -15.15 -2.72 4.55
C ALA A 106 -14.75 -3.27 3.18
N GLU A 107 -13.55 -2.92 2.74
CA GLU A 107 -12.98 -3.37 1.47
C GLU A 107 -12.51 -4.82 1.53
N MET A 108 -12.18 -5.31 2.73
CA MET A 108 -11.68 -6.66 2.96
C MET A 108 -12.31 -7.33 4.17
N GLY A 109 -12.47 -8.65 4.08
CA GLY A 109 -12.93 -9.49 5.17
C GLY A 109 -11.99 -10.67 5.40
N HIS A 110 -11.77 -11.05 6.66
CA HIS A 110 -11.03 -12.23 7.04
C HIS A 110 -11.86 -13.11 7.96
N GLY A 111 -12.14 -14.34 7.54
CA GLY A 111 -12.96 -15.26 8.27
C GLY A 111 -13.03 -16.64 7.63
N ALA A 112 -13.56 -17.63 8.33
CA ALA A 112 -13.76 -18.95 7.78
C ALA A 112 -15.06 -19.01 6.97
N SER A 113 -14.98 -19.49 5.73
CA SER A 113 -16.11 -19.47 4.80
C SER A 113 -17.34 -20.25 5.30
N TYR A 114 -17.17 -21.26 6.14
CA TYR A 114 -18.31 -22.01 6.73
C TYR A 114 -19.19 -21.16 7.67
N TYR A 115 -18.72 -20.01 8.14
CA TYR A 115 -19.54 -19.13 8.98
C TYR A 115 -20.75 -18.56 8.23
N TRP A 116 -20.67 -18.44 6.92
CA TRP A 116 -21.78 -17.95 6.10
C TRP A 116 -22.58 -19.02 5.36
N LYS A 117 -22.53 -20.27 5.83
CA LYS A 117 -23.32 -21.38 5.26
C LYS A 117 -24.83 -21.09 5.15
N GLY A 118 -25.36 -20.25 6.03
CA GLY A 118 -26.75 -19.82 5.98
C GLY A 118 -27.09 -18.87 4.83
N LYS A 119 -26.09 -18.25 4.21
CA LYS A 119 -26.22 -17.32 3.08
C LYS A 119 -25.72 -17.93 1.78
N VAL A 120 -24.63 -18.68 1.86
CA VAL A 120 -23.96 -19.36 0.77
C VAL A 120 -23.69 -20.81 1.21
N PRO A 121 -24.63 -21.74 1.02
CA PRO A 121 -24.53 -23.10 1.56
C PRO A 121 -23.25 -23.83 1.17
N ALA A 122 -22.80 -23.70 -0.09
CA ALA A 122 -21.59 -24.34 -0.60
C ALA A 122 -20.28 -23.73 -0.06
N SER A 123 -20.33 -22.62 0.69
CA SER A 123 -19.13 -22.00 1.28
C SER A 123 -18.39 -22.89 2.26
N VAL A 124 -19.07 -23.90 2.81
CA VAL A 124 -18.48 -24.88 3.74
C VAL A 124 -17.33 -25.69 3.11
N PHE A 125 -17.36 -25.91 1.79
CA PHE A 125 -16.37 -26.72 1.10
C PHE A 125 -15.00 -26.02 0.96
N TYR A 126 -14.93 -24.72 1.20
CA TYR A 126 -13.69 -23.92 1.07
C TYR A 126 -12.98 -23.69 2.41
N THR A 127 -13.34 -24.46 3.43
CA THR A 127 -12.69 -24.45 4.75
C THR A 127 -12.58 -25.88 5.24
N ALA A 128 -12.48 -26.09 6.54
CA ALA A 128 -12.38 -27.42 7.14
C ALA A 128 -13.71 -28.18 7.02
N VAL A 129 -13.70 -29.29 6.32
CA VAL A 129 -14.79 -30.29 6.32
C VAL A 129 -14.32 -31.49 7.16
N PRO A 130 -15.08 -31.94 8.17
CA PRO A 130 -14.72 -33.10 8.96
C PRO A 130 -14.46 -34.32 8.04
N PHE A 131 -13.32 -35.00 8.23
CA PHE A 131 -12.87 -36.13 7.41
C PHE A 131 -12.66 -35.80 5.92
N GLY A 132 -12.63 -34.51 5.56
CA GLY A 132 -12.34 -34.03 4.22
C GLY A 132 -10.84 -33.96 3.93
N MET A 133 -10.47 -33.04 3.03
CA MET A 133 -9.09 -32.81 2.63
C MET A 133 -8.22 -32.29 3.77
N THR A 134 -6.98 -32.76 3.83
CA THR A 134 -5.95 -32.12 4.66
C THR A 134 -5.63 -30.71 4.15
N ALA A 135 -4.95 -29.89 4.95
CA ALA A 135 -4.54 -28.54 4.53
C ALA A 135 -3.74 -28.55 3.21
N GLN A 136 -2.85 -29.52 3.03
CA GLN A 136 -2.05 -29.64 1.81
C GLN A 136 -2.90 -30.02 0.59
N GLU A 137 -3.83 -30.97 0.75
CA GLU A 137 -4.76 -31.36 -0.32
C GLU A 137 -5.71 -30.21 -0.67
N MET A 138 -6.22 -29.46 0.32
CA MET A 138 -7.03 -28.27 0.12
C MET A 138 -6.29 -27.20 -0.69
N ASN A 139 -5.04 -26.92 -0.35
CA ASN A 139 -4.20 -26.01 -1.12
C ASN A 139 -3.97 -26.52 -2.56
N GLY A 140 -3.72 -27.82 -2.74
CA GLY A 140 -3.61 -28.44 -4.05
C GLY A 140 -4.87 -28.28 -4.87
N TRP A 141 -6.04 -28.56 -4.28
CA TRP A 141 -7.32 -28.41 -4.94
C TRP A 141 -7.63 -26.95 -5.29
N LEU A 142 -7.44 -26.01 -4.36
CA LEU A 142 -7.69 -24.60 -4.60
C LEU A 142 -6.83 -24.04 -5.73
N HIS A 143 -5.54 -24.37 -5.77
CA HIS A 143 -4.61 -23.74 -6.71
C HIS A 143 -4.44 -24.50 -8.03
N TYR A 144 -4.70 -25.82 -8.07
CA TYR A 144 -4.44 -26.67 -9.23
C TYR A 144 -5.61 -27.56 -9.63
N GLY A 145 -6.62 -27.68 -8.77
CA GLY A 145 -7.79 -28.55 -9.00
C GLY A 145 -9.08 -27.82 -9.36
N GLY A 146 -9.01 -26.51 -9.67
CA GLY A 146 -10.18 -25.72 -10.04
C GLY A 146 -11.00 -25.19 -8.85
N GLY A 147 -10.56 -25.44 -7.60
CA GLY A 147 -11.30 -25.04 -6.41
C GLY A 147 -11.45 -23.53 -6.26
N LEU A 148 -10.42 -22.77 -6.63
CA LEU A 148 -10.47 -21.31 -6.52
C LEU A 148 -11.42 -20.68 -7.56
N GLU A 149 -11.48 -21.22 -8.77
CA GLU A 149 -12.41 -20.82 -9.83
C GLU A 149 -13.85 -21.06 -9.37
N LEU A 150 -14.15 -22.25 -8.87
CA LEU A 150 -15.49 -22.58 -8.33
C LEU A 150 -15.86 -21.68 -7.14
N TRP A 151 -14.89 -21.34 -6.30
CA TRP A 151 -15.14 -20.42 -5.18
C TRP A 151 -15.47 -19.02 -5.66
N ARG A 152 -14.79 -18.54 -6.69
CA ARG A 152 -15.07 -17.24 -7.33
C ARG A 152 -16.46 -17.21 -7.96
N GLU A 153 -16.83 -18.24 -8.72
CA GLU A 153 -18.17 -18.37 -9.29
C GLU A 153 -19.26 -18.36 -8.20
N LEU A 154 -19.02 -19.06 -7.09
CA LEU A 154 -19.95 -19.10 -5.96
C LEU A 154 -20.15 -17.72 -5.29
N TYR A 155 -19.10 -16.88 -5.25
CA TYR A 155 -19.13 -15.59 -4.58
C TYR A 155 -19.43 -14.41 -5.52
N GLU A 156 -19.36 -14.60 -6.83
CA GLU A 156 -19.64 -13.59 -7.86
C GLU A 156 -21.01 -12.90 -7.66
N PRO A 157 -22.15 -13.63 -7.38
CA PRO A 157 -23.44 -13.00 -7.16
C PRO A 157 -23.48 -12.07 -5.94
N HIS A 158 -22.49 -12.17 -5.06
CA HIS A 158 -22.36 -11.34 -3.86
C HIS A 158 -21.37 -10.18 -4.04
N GLY A 159 -20.71 -10.05 -5.20
CA GLY A 159 -19.71 -9.04 -5.47
C GLY A 159 -18.41 -9.23 -4.66
N ILE A 160 -18.11 -10.46 -4.23
CA ILE A 160 -16.95 -10.79 -3.40
C ILE A 160 -15.96 -11.65 -4.18
N ILE A 161 -14.68 -11.32 -4.10
CA ILE A 161 -13.59 -12.11 -4.65
C ILE A 161 -12.89 -12.85 -3.49
N PRO A 162 -12.97 -14.18 -3.43
CA PRO A 162 -12.33 -14.94 -2.37
C PRO A 162 -10.85 -15.21 -2.67
N PHE A 163 -10.08 -15.28 -1.58
CA PHE A 163 -8.68 -15.68 -1.57
C PHE A 163 -8.41 -16.63 -0.42
N ALA A 164 -7.58 -17.65 -0.64
CA ALA A 164 -7.11 -18.51 0.42
C ALA A 164 -6.15 -17.72 1.33
N GLY A 165 -6.55 -17.57 2.61
CA GLY A 165 -5.79 -16.80 3.60
C GLY A 165 -4.90 -17.63 4.53
N GLY A 166 -4.81 -18.95 4.29
CA GLY A 166 -4.08 -19.91 5.12
C GLY A 166 -5.00 -20.99 5.68
N SER A 167 -4.39 -22.03 6.23
CA SER A 167 -5.03 -23.21 6.81
C SER A 167 -4.29 -23.65 8.07
#